data_98d65dccc538e7ab0eb297ff6751d5b1
#
_entry.id   98d65dccc538e7ab0eb297ff6751d5b1
#
_cell.length_a   1.000
_cell.length_b   1.000
_cell.length_c   1.000
_cell.angle_alpha   90.00
_cell.angle_beta   90.00
_cell.angle_gamma   90.00
#
_symmetry.space_group_name_H-M   'P 1'
#
loop_
_entity.id
_entity.type
_entity.pdbx_description
1 polymer ?
#
loop_
_entity_poly.entity_id
_entity_poly.type
_entity_poly.pdbx_seq_one_letter_code
_entity_poly.pdbx_strand_id
1 'polypeptide(L)'
;MQMRCYCVIHHGKPLELIEREVPQPKGTEVLLRVKAAGLCHSDLHIWEGYYDLGGGKKLSLADRGIKLPLTPSHEICGEVVALGPDAQAAAQALAAGTSVVVHPWIGCGECGACKRGEENICAKPQSLGVLRDGGFADYVIVPHPRYLVDLAGLDPVKAAPLACAGVTTYSAVKKFGERIHEGPVVVIGAGGLGMMALEVLKALGAQGAIVVDVDPAKREAALAAGALAAIDARASDALQQVIAATGGGARAVLDLVGATPTVRLALDSCARGGHVVIVGLMGGDLTLSLPIIPMRPLKIEGSYVGTLPELRELVMLTREGRMQPSPVSARPLTEINDAFEALAKGKVVGRQVLLP
;
A
#
# COMPACT_ATOMS: atom_id res chain seq x y z
N MET A 1 -30.16 10.77 7.81
CA MET A 1 -29.51 9.60 8.47
C MET A 1 -28.13 10.06 8.90
N GLN A 2 -27.71 9.74 10.15
CA GLN A 2 -26.37 10.06 10.63
C GLN A 2 -25.41 8.90 10.31
N MET A 3 -24.13 9.22 10.12
CA MET A 3 -23.01 8.28 9.97
C MET A 3 -21.91 8.59 10.97
N ARG A 4 -21.21 7.58 11.40
CA ARG A 4 -20.03 7.71 12.25
C ARG A 4 -18.79 7.79 11.38
N CYS A 5 -17.82 8.63 11.76
CA CYS A 5 -16.50 8.66 11.17
C CYS A 5 -15.44 8.95 12.25
N TYR A 6 -14.29 8.29 12.13
CA TYR A 6 -13.16 8.54 13.01
C TYR A 6 -12.17 9.44 12.29
N CYS A 7 -11.90 10.59 12.90
CA CYS A 7 -11.13 11.65 12.27
C CYS A 7 -9.84 11.97 13.05
N VAL A 8 -8.79 12.27 12.31
CA VAL A 8 -7.66 13.03 12.85
C VAL A 8 -8.10 14.48 12.97
N ILE A 9 -8.23 14.97 14.19
CA ILE A 9 -8.54 16.38 14.51
C ILE A 9 -7.25 17.13 14.80
N HIS A 10 -6.35 16.49 15.54
CA HIS A 10 -5.05 17.00 15.90
C HIS A 10 -3.97 15.94 15.67
N HIS A 11 -2.89 16.32 15.02
CA HIS A 11 -1.77 15.41 14.83
C HIS A 11 -1.23 14.87 16.16
N GLY A 12 -0.89 13.57 16.20
CA GLY A 12 -0.36 12.89 17.37
C GLY A 12 -1.35 12.64 18.52
N LYS A 13 -2.65 12.93 18.31
CA LYS A 13 -3.73 12.66 19.28
C LYS A 13 -4.60 11.49 18.80
N PRO A 14 -5.29 10.77 19.70
CA PRO A 14 -6.24 9.74 19.31
C PRO A 14 -7.25 10.27 18.28
N LEU A 15 -7.64 9.41 17.34
CA LEU A 15 -8.73 9.73 16.40
C LEU A 15 -10.03 9.90 17.20
N GLU A 16 -10.80 10.90 16.82
CA GLU A 16 -12.06 11.22 17.48
C GLU A 16 -13.26 10.75 16.63
N LEU A 17 -14.26 10.21 17.32
CA LEU A 17 -15.54 9.87 16.70
C LEU A 17 -16.32 11.15 16.43
N ILE A 18 -16.70 11.36 15.17
CA ILE A 18 -17.56 12.45 14.73
C ILE A 18 -18.81 11.86 14.07
N GLU A 19 -19.97 12.37 14.42
CA GLU A 19 -21.21 12.08 13.71
C GLU A 19 -21.47 13.18 12.65
N ARG A 20 -21.78 12.74 11.44
CA ARG A 20 -22.12 13.63 10.30
C ARG A 20 -23.37 13.11 9.61
N GLU A 21 -24.04 13.98 8.86
CA GLU A 21 -25.08 13.51 7.93
C GLU A 21 -24.49 12.64 6.83
N VAL A 22 -25.19 11.56 6.47
CA VAL A 22 -24.82 10.73 5.32
C VAL A 22 -24.86 11.60 4.07
N PRO A 23 -23.76 11.76 3.34
CA PRO A 23 -23.71 12.64 2.18
C PRO A 23 -24.58 12.09 1.04
N GLN A 24 -25.18 12.99 0.27
CA GLN A 24 -25.90 12.66 -0.95
C GLN A 24 -24.94 12.75 -2.14
N PRO A 25 -24.79 11.69 -2.96
CA PRO A 25 -23.91 11.72 -4.11
C PRO A 25 -24.41 12.68 -5.19
N LYS A 26 -23.52 13.50 -5.74
CA LYS A 26 -23.79 14.52 -6.76
C LYS A 26 -23.06 14.20 -8.05
N GLY A 27 -23.57 14.65 -9.19
CA GLY A 27 -22.92 14.45 -10.49
C GLY A 27 -22.55 12.97 -10.71
N THR A 28 -21.27 12.68 -10.88
CA THR A 28 -20.73 11.33 -11.08
C THR A 28 -20.37 10.61 -9.79
N GLU A 29 -20.66 11.17 -8.62
CA GLU A 29 -20.30 10.55 -7.35
C GLU A 29 -21.08 9.27 -7.07
N VAL A 30 -20.45 8.39 -6.27
CA VAL A 30 -21.05 7.14 -5.78
C VAL A 30 -20.94 7.10 -4.27
N LEU A 31 -22.04 6.84 -3.60
CA LEU A 31 -22.07 6.60 -2.16
C LEU A 31 -21.87 5.11 -1.90
N LEU A 32 -20.86 4.77 -1.12
CA LEU A 32 -20.62 3.43 -0.63
C LEU A 32 -20.91 3.34 0.87
N ARG A 33 -21.53 2.23 1.29
CA ARG A 33 -21.49 1.76 2.67
C ARG A 33 -20.18 1.00 2.86
N VAL A 34 -19.32 1.45 3.76
CA VAL A 34 -18.05 0.77 4.03
C VAL A 34 -18.33 -0.57 4.71
N LYS A 35 -17.68 -1.63 4.23
CA LYS A 35 -17.71 -2.97 4.81
C LYS A 35 -16.40 -3.35 5.46
N ALA A 36 -15.29 -2.81 4.95
CA ALA A 36 -13.95 -3.07 5.44
C ALA A 36 -13.03 -1.91 5.05
N ALA A 37 -12.22 -1.46 6.00
CA ALA A 37 -11.26 -0.38 5.84
C ALA A 37 -9.90 -0.80 6.39
N GLY A 38 -8.90 -0.97 5.53
CA GLY A 38 -7.54 -1.37 5.94
C GLY A 38 -6.79 -0.23 6.61
N LEU A 39 -5.95 -0.58 7.58
CA LEU A 39 -5.04 0.34 8.26
C LEU A 39 -3.63 0.22 7.69
N CYS A 40 -3.14 1.31 7.09
CA CYS A 40 -1.85 1.41 6.45
C CYS A 40 -0.86 2.24 7.29
N HIS A 41 0.43 2.05 7.06
CA HIS A 41 1.47 2.90 7.67
C HIS A 41 1.35 4.37 7.23
N SER A 42 0.80 4.62 6.04
CA SER A 42 0.51 5.98 5.59
C SER A 42 -0.55 6.70 6.44
N ASP A 43 -1.46 5.95 7.08
CA ASP A 43 -2.42 6.54 8.02
C ASP A 43 -1.71 7.01 9.30
N LEU A 44 -0.61 6.34 9.73
CA LEU A 44 0.24 6.83 10.81
C LEU A 44 0.93 8.15 10.43
N HIS A 45 1.47 8.27 9.21
CA HIS A 45 2.06 9.54 8.76
C HIS A 45 1.03 10.68 8.75
N ILE A 46 -0.23 10.38 8.35
CA ILE A 46 -1.33 11.35 8.44
C ILE A 46 -1.60 11.74 9.90
N TRP A 47 -1.62 10.75 10.77
CA TRP A 47 -1.80 10.98 12.20
C TRP A 47 -0.62 11.79 12.81
N GLU A 48 0.64 11.50 12.43
CA GLU A 48 1.83 12.23 12.84
C GLU A 48 1.93 13.63 12.23
N GLY A 49 1.41 13.81 11.00
CA GLY A 49 1.38 15.08 10.27
C GLY A 49 2.62 15.38 9.44
N TYR A 50 3.55 14.45 9.27
CA TYR A 50 4.77 14.67 8.49
C TYR A 50 5.39 13.37 7.95
N TYR A 51 6.30 13.54 6.97
CA TYR A 51 7.29 12.53 6.58
C TYR A 51 8.68 12.98 7.05
N ASP A 52 9.51 12.04 7.53
CA ASP A 52 10.93 12.27 7.84
C ASP A 52 11.74 12.23 6.52
N LEU A 53 12.42 13.32 6.22
CA LEU A 53 13.30 13.43 5.05
C LEU A 53 14.79 13.21 5.36
N GLY A 54 15.11 12.82 6.59
CA GLY A 54 16.49 12.70 7.07
C GLY A 54 17.14 14.04 7.46
N GLY A 55 18.29 13.96 8.13
CA GLY A 55 19.02 15.15 8.57
C GLY A 55 18.21 16.11 9.46
N GLY A 56 17.19 15.62 10.15
CA GLY A 56 16.28 16.43 10.97
C GLY A 56 15.24 17.23 10.19
N LYS A 57 15.15 17.02 8.87
CA LYS A 57 14.16 17.69 8.00
C LYS A 57 12.85 16.90 7.98
N LYS A 58 11.73 17.62 8.08
CA LYS A 58 10.38 17.05 8.01
C LYS A 58 9.61 17.71 6.86
N LEU A 59 8.89 16.89 6.09
CA LEU A 59 7.93 17.36 5.11
C LEU A 59 6.55 17.39 5.76
N SER A 60 6.04 18.57 6.06
CA SER A 60 4.70 18.74 6.62
C SER A 60 3.62 18.27 5.63
N LEU A 61 2.65 17.52 6.13
CA LEU A 61 1.51 17.08 5.31
C LEU A 61 0.52 18.22 5.06
N ALA A 62 0.47 19.23 5.93
CA ALA A 62 -0.29 20.47 5.69
C ALA A 62 0.23 21.21 4.44
N ASP A 63 1.56 21.26 4.26
CA ASP A 63 2.18 21.87 3.06
C ASP A 63 1.87 21.08 1.79
N ARG A 64 1.50 19.80 1.91
CA ARG A 64 1.02 18.95 0.82
C ARG A 64 -0.49 19.05 0.57
N GLY A 65 -1.18 19.93 1.26
CA GLY A 65 -2.62 20.20 1.09
C GLY A 65 -3.54 19.31 1.92
N ILE A 66 -3.02 18.50 2.84
CA ILE A 66 -3.85 17.74 3.79
C ILE A 66 -4.46 18.70 4.79
N LYS A 67 -5.78 18.65 4.93
CA LYS A 67 -6.56 19.49 5.84
C LYS A 67 -7.21 18.63 6.91
N LEU A 68 -7.21 19.14 8.15
CA LEU A 68 -7.94 18.53 9.26
C LEU A 68 -9.26 19.30 9.50
N PRO A 69 -10.32 18.63 9.98
CA PRO A 69 -10.40 17.21 10.30
C PRO A 69 -10.39 16.35 9.04
N LEU A 70 -9.76 15.17 9.11
CA LEU A 70 -9.71 14.20 8.02
C LEU A 70 -10.06 12.80 8.53
N THR A 71 -10.93 12.09 7.85
CA THR A 71 -11.17 10.66 8.03
C THR A 71 -10.15 9.87 7.21
N PRO A 72 -9.18 9.15 7.81
CA PRO A 72 -8.18 8.38 7.07
C PRO A 72 -8.75 7.08 6.47
N SER A 73 -7.86 6.19 6.07
CA SER A 73 -8.01 4.93 5.34
C SER A 73 -8.29 5.10 3.85
N HIS A 74 -7.35 4.55 3.10
CA HIS A 74 -7.39 4.45 1.64
C HIS A 74 -7.48 2.99 1.15
N GLU A 75 -7.66 2.02 2.05
CA GLU A 75 -7.89 0.60 1.72
C GLU A 75 -9.37 0.28 1.95
N ILE A 76 -10.24 0.61 0.99
CA ILE A 76 -11.68 0.65 1.18
C ILE A 76 -12.36 -0.43 0.35
N CYS A 77 -13.11 -1.30 1.02
CA CYS A 77 -14.15 -2.12 0.39
C CYS A 77 -15.53 -1.71 0.91
N GLY A 78 -16.49 -1.67 0.03
CA GLY A 78 -17.84 -1.26 0.38
C GLY A 78 -18.89 -1.80 -0.58
N GLU A 79 -20.13 -1.49 -0.27
CA GLU A 79 -21.31 -1.82 -1.05
C GLU A 79 -21.90 -0.53 -1.64
N VAL A 80 -22.21 -0.53 -2.92
CA VAL A 80 -22.85 0.61 -3.60
C VAL A 80 -24.25 0.84 -3.00
N VAL A 81 -24.49 2.05 -2.49
CA VAL A 81 -25.79 2.43 -1.90
C VAL A 81 -26.58 3.34 -2.82
N ALA A 82 -25.92 4.36 -3.38
CA ALA A 82 -26.55 5.32 -4.26
C ALA A 82 -25.56 5.85 -5.29
N LEU A 83 -26.10 6.25 -6.42
CA LEU A 83 -25.39 6.88 -7.54
C LEU A 83 -25.87 8.31 -7.70
N GLY A 84 -24.97 9.23 -7.95
CA GLY A 84 -25.30 10.58 -8.39
C GLY A 84 -26.00 10.56 -9.78
N PRO A 85 -26.69 11.62 -10.13
CA PRO A 85 -27.52 11.66 -11.34
C PRO A 85 -26.75 11.37 -12.63
N ASP A 86 -25.47 11.74 -12.70
CA ASP A 86 -24.64 11.54 -13.90
C ASP A 86 -23.80 10.25 -13.82
N ALA A 87 -23.80 9.58 -12.66
CA ALA A 87 -23.04 8.36 -12.47
C ALA A 87 -23.65 7.14 -13.16
N GLN A 88 -24.98 7.12 -13.37
CA GLN A 88 -25.70 5.96 -13.93
C GLN A 88 -25.19 5.56 -15.32
N ALA A 89 -24.94 6.52 -16.20
CA ALA A 89 -24.42 6.26 -17.54
C ALA A 89 -22.98 5.69 -17.53
N ALA A 90 -22.19 6.06 -16.52
CA ALA A 90 -20.79 5.63 -16.36
C ALA A 90 -20.66 4.32 -15.55
N ALA A 91 -21.71 3.93 -14.82
CA ALA A 91 -21.67 2.81 -13.88
C ALA A 91 -21.85 1.43 -14.53
N GLN A 92 -22.12 1.35 -15.83
CA GLN A 92 -22.39 0.20 -16.72
C GLN A 92 -22.85 -1.15 -16.09
N ALA A 93 -22.33 -1.56 -14.92
CA ALA A 93 -22.66 -2.80 -14.23
C ALA A 93 -22.72 -2.64 -12.69
N LEU A 94 -22.57 -1.43 -12.15
CA LEU A 94 -22.55 -1.19 -10.71
C LEU A 94 -23.95 -0.82 -10.22
N ALA A 95 -24.76 -1.82 -9.89
CA ALA A 95 -26.05 -1.62 -9.24
C ALA A 95 -25.89 -1.41 -7.73
N ALA A 96 -26.92 -0.86 -7.08
CA ALA A 96 -27.01 -0.89 -5.62
C ALA A 96 -26.88 -2.33 -5.11
N GLY A 97 -26.13 -2.52 -4.03
CA GLY A 97 -25.79 -3.84 -3.48
C GLY A 97 -24.49 -4.44 -4.03
N THR A 98 -23.90 -3.91 -5.11
CA THR A 98 -22.63 -4.42 -5.63
C THR A 98 -21.49 -4.18 -4.63
N SER A 99 -20.76 -5.24 -4.26
CA SER A 99 -19.57 -5.17 -3.42
C SER A 99 -18.35 -4.81 -4.26
N VAL A 100 -17.62 -3.77 -3.85
CA VAL A 100 -16.50 -3.20 -4.62
C VAL A 100 -15.29 -2.93 -3.74
N VAL A 101 -14.09 -2.96 -4.34
CA VAL A 101 -12.89 -2.32 -3.80
C VAL A 101 -12.66 -1.00 -4.53
N VAL A 102 -12.25 0.02 -3.78
CA VAL A 102 -12.03 1.37 -4.30
C VAL A 102 -10.57 1.54 -4.68
N HIS A 103 -10.29 2.07 -5.89
CA HIS A 103 -8.97 2.61 -6.22
C HIS A 103 -8.87 4.04 -5.65
N PRO A 104 -8.11 4.26 -4.58
CA PRO A 104 -8.13 5.54 -3.87
C PRO A 104 -7.20 6.60 -4.47
N TRP A 105 -6.31 6.22 -5.40
CA TRP A 105 -5.25 7.06 -5.95
C TRP A 105 -5.77 7.87 -7.14
N ILE A 106 -6.63 8.81 -6.84
CA ILE A 106 -7.38 9.60 -7.80
C ILE A 106 -6.55 10.80 -8.27
N GLY A 107 -6.41 10.95 -9.56
CA GLY A 107 -5.75 12.10 -10.18
C GLY A 107 -6.72 13.21 -10.61
N CYS A 108 -6.18 14.28 -11.20
CA CYS A 108 -6.98 15.40 -11.71
C CYS A 108 -7.74 15.10 -13.03
N GLY A 109 -7.38 14.00 -13.70
CA GLY A 109 -7.96 13.61 -15.00
C GLY A 109 -7.40 14.35 -16.22
N GLU A 110 -6.68 15.47 -16.06
CA GLU A 110 -6.32 16.40 -17.16
C GLU A 110 -4.82 16.41 -17.50
N CYS A 111 -3.94 16.16 -16.51
CA CYS A 111 -2.50 16.21 -16.72
C CYS A 111 -1.99 15.02 -17.55
N GLY A 112 -0.75 15.15 -18.05
CA GLY A 112 -0.13 14.11 -18.87
C GLY A 112 -0.09 12.73 -18.21
N ALA A 113 0.19 12.65 -16.90
CA ALA A 113 0.17 11.40 -16.16
C ALA A 113 -1.23 10.78 -16.14
N CYS A 114 -2.26 11.55 -15.80
CA CYS A 114 -3.64 11.06 -15.78
C CYS A 114 -4.10 10.57 -17.17
N LYS A 115 -3.72 11.27 -18.23
CA LYS A 115 -4.06 10.87 -19.62
C LYS A 115 -3.38 9.56 -20.05
N ARG A 116 -2.26 9.18 -19.42
CA ARG A 116 -1.61 7.87 -19.62
C ARG A 116 -2.13 6.79 -18.67
N GLY A 117 -3.10 7.10 -17.80
CA GLY A 117 -3.59 6.17 -16.78
C GLY A 117 -2.72 6.08 -15.52
N GLU A 118 -1.74 6.97 -15.38
CA GLU A 118 -0.80 7.04 -14.25
C GLU A 118 -1.28 8.05 -13.20
N GLU A 119 -2.53 7.94 -12.75
CA GLU A 119 -3.13 8.90 -11.82
C GLU A 119 -2.41 8.95 -10.46
N ASN A 120 -1.78 7.85 -10.08
CA ASN A 120 -0.98 7.74 -8.86
C ASN A 120 0.19 8.73 -8.78
N ILE A 121 0.70 9.21 -9.92
CA ILE A 121 1.77 10.23 -9.99
C ILE A 121 1.25 11.60 -10.45
N CYS A 122 -0.04 11.86 -10.29
CA CYS A 122 -0.63 13.16 -10.61
C CYS A 122 -0.07 14.27 -9.71
N ALA A 123 0.25 15.44 -10.33
CA ALA A 123 0.73 16.61 -9.58
C ALA A 123 -0.38 17.29 -8.74
N LYS A 124 -1.66 17.00 -9.02
CA LYS A 124 -2.83 17.51 -8.30
C LYS A 124 -3.73 16.35 -7.86
N PRO A 125 -3.25 15.48 -6.95
CA PRO A 125 -3.99 14.29 -6.54
C PRO A 125 -5.24 14.65 -5.73
N GLN A 126 -6.20 13.72 -5.69
CA GLN A 126 -7.47 13.80 -4.97
C GLN A 126 -7.70 12.51 -4.15
N SER A 127 -6.63 11.91 -3.66
CA SER A 127 -6.65 10.58 -3.05
C SER A 127 -7.57 10.50 -1.83
N LEU A 128 -8.41 9.46 -1.80
CA LEU A 128 -9.29 9.18 -0.66
C LEU A 128 -8.46 8.71 0.54
N GLY A 129 -8.89 9.09 1.74
CA GLY A 129 -8.19 8.78 2.99
C GLY A 129 -6.89 9.54 3.20
N VAL A 130 -6.50 10.44 2.24
CA VAL A 130 -5.28 11.24 2.29
C VAL A 130 -5.58 12.73 2.10
N LEU A 131 -6.25 13.09 1.01
CA LEU A 131 -6.63 14.47 0.66
C LEU A 131 -8.14 14.70 0.72
N ARG A 132 -8.90 13.62 0.75
CA ARG A 132 -10.34 13.56 0.96
C ARG A 132 -10.65 12.53 2.02
N ASP A 133 -11.81 12.61 2.65
CA ASP A 133 -12.26 11.61 3.62
C ASP A 133 -12.24 10.19 3.04
N GLY A 134 -11.83 9.24 3.86
CA GLY A 134 -11.61 7.85 3.52
C GLY A 134 -12.52 6.86 4.25
N GLY A 135 -11.99 5.65 4.49
CA GLY A 135 -12.76 4.47 4.87
C GLY A 135 -13.03 4.27 6.36
N PHE A 136 -12.42 5.02 7.29
CA PHE A 136 -12.73 4.87 8.70
C PHE A 136 -14.06 5.55 9.08
N ALA A 137 -15.12 5.14 8.39
CA ALA A 137 -16.47 5.67 8.50
C ALA A 137 -17.52 4.64 8.07
N ASP A 138 -18.79 4.88 8.41
CA ASP A 138 -19.90 4.04 7.94
C ASP A 138 -20.13 4.16 6.42
N TYR A 139 -19.86 5.35 5.85
CA TYR A 139 -20.05 5.65 4.42
C TYR A 139 -18.90 6.48 3.87
N VAL A 140 -18.68 6.37 2.56
CA VAL A 140 -17.70 7.18 1.83
C VAL A 140 -18.23 7.56 0.46
N ILE A 141 -17.89 8.79 0.00
CA ILE A 141 -18.14 9.24 -1.38
C ILE A 141 -16.92 8.93 -2.24
N VAL A 142 -17.16 8.24 -3.34
CA VAL A 142 -16.19 8.03 -4.41
C VAL A 142 -16.58 8.93 -5.60
N PRO A 143 -15.67 9.74 -6.16
CA PRO A 143 -16.04 10.80 -7.10
C PRO A 143 -16.51 10.29 -8.47
N HIS A 144 -16.20 9.05 -8.83
CA HIS A 144 -16.61 8.49 -10.13
C HIS A 144 -16.64 6.96 -10.08
N PRO A 145 -17.63 6.28 -10.72
CA PRO A 145 -17.76 4.81 -10.77
C PRO A 145 -16.51 4.09 -11.30
N ARG A 146 -15.74 4.72 -12.19
CA ARG A 146 -14.53 4.10 -12.78
C ARG A 146 -13.50 3.63 -11.75
N TYR A 147 -13.49 4.25 -10.54
CA TYR A 147 -12.59 3.89 -9.45
C TYR A 147 -13.06 2.70 -8.62
N LEU A 148 -14.21 2.15 -8.97
CA LEU A 148 -14.78 0.98 -8.30
C LEU A 148 -14.44 -0.27 -9.11
N VAL A 149 -13.90 -1.27 -8.41
CA VAL A 149 -13.62 -2.60 -9.01
C VAL A 149 -14.50 -3.60 -8.30
N ASP A 150 -15.36 -4.28 -9.08
CA ASP A 150 -16.27 -5.31 -8.57
C ASP A 150 -15.49 -6.46 -7.94
N LEU A 151 -15.83 -6.80 -6.71
CA LEU A 151 -15.21 -7.91 -5.98
C LEU A 151 -15.68 -9.27 -6.51
N ALA A 152 -16.86 -9.33 -7.15
CA ALA A 152 -17.44 -10.56 -7.73
C ALA A 152 -17.39 -11.77 -6.76
N GLY A 153 -17.75 -11.54 -5.50
CA GLY A 153 -17.80 -12.57 -4.45
C GLY A 153 -16.54 -12.71 -3.58
N LEU A 154 -15.46 -11.96 -3.84
CA LEU A 154 -14.34 -11.90 -2.92
C LEU A 154 -14.79 -11.30 -1.56
N ASP A 155 -14.23 -11.82 -0.48
CA ASP A 155 -14.44 -11.30 0.88
C ASP A 155 -13.89 -9.86 1.00
N PRO A 156 -14.73 -8.85 1.32
CA PRO A 156 -14.30 -7.47 1.46
C PRO A 156 -13.17 -7.26 2.48
N VAL A 157 -13.15 -8.04 3.55
CA VAL A 157 -12.12 -7.95 4.60
C VAL A 157 -10.75 -8.32 4.04
N LYS A 158 -10.69 -9.38 3.24
CA LYS A 158 -9.46 -9.84 2.60
C LYS A 158 -9.07 -8.98 1.40
N ALA A 159 -10.05 -8.36 0.74
CA ALA A 159 -9.84 -7.57 -0.47
C ALA A 159 -9.44 -6.12 -0.19
N ALA A 160 -9.82 -5.53 0.95
CA ALA A 160 -9.52 -4.13 1.25
C ALA A 160 -8.02 -3.77 1.11
N PRO A 161 -7.06 -4.58 1.59
CA PRO A 161 -5.64 -4.29 1.40
C PRO A 161 -5.16 -4.30 -0.05
N LEU A 162 -5.93 -4.85 -1.01
CA LEU A 162 -5.56 -4.82 -2.43
C LEU A 162 -5.49 -3.39 -2.97
N ALA A 163 -6.29 -2.47 -2.40
CA ALA A 163 -6.35 -1.06 -2.81
C ALA A 163 -5.06 -0.27 -2.55
N CYS A 164 -4.25 -0.71 -1.59
CA CYS A 164 -2.95 -0.08 -1.28
C CYS A 164 -1.83 -1.10 -1.25
N ALA A 165 -1.76 -1.97 -0.23
CA ALA A 165 -0.66 -2.93 -0.10
C ALA A 165 -0.53 -3.81 -1.35
N GLY A 166 -1.65 -4.28 -1.89
CA GLY A 166 -1.68 -5.10 -3.10
C GLY A 166 -1.17 -4.36 -4.32
N VAL A 167 -1.83 -3.27 -4.69
CA VAL A 167 -1.48 -2.53 -5.91
C VAL A 167 -0.07 -1.92 -5.84
N THR A 168 0.39 -1.50 -4.65
CA THR A 168 1.73 -0.96 -4.43
C THR A 168 2.80 -2.02 -4.69
N THR A 169 2.65 -3.20 -4.11
CA THR A 169 3.62 -4.29 -4.31
C THR A 169 3.56 -4.86 -5.73
N TYR A 170 2.36 -4.96 -6.31
CA TYR A 170 2.17 -5.40 -7.68
C TYR A 170 2.87 -4.48 -8.68
N SER A 171 2.64 -3.17 -8.57
CA SER A 171 3.29 -2.16 -9.41
C SER A 171 4.82 -2.18 -9.23
N ALA A 172 5.30 -2.29 -7.98
CA ALA A 172 6.73 -2.34 -7.70
C ALA A 172 7.42 -3.59 -8.26
N VAL A 173 6.79 -4.76 -8.14
CA VAL A 173 7.33 -6.02 -8.67
C VAL A 173 7.34 -6.02 -10.20
N LYS A 174 6.31 -5.48 -10.86
CA LYS A 174 6.27 -5.36 -12.32
C LYS A 174 7.44 -4.54 -12.89
N LYS A 175 8.01 -3.59 -12.13
CA LYS A 175 9.18 -2.81 -12.56
C LYS A 175 10.44 -3.65 -12.77
N PHE A 176 10.55 -4.79 -12.11
CA PHE A 176 11.69 -5.70 -12.31
C PHE A 176 11.67 -6.38 -13.69
N GLY A 177 10.50 -6.55 -14.30
CA GLY A 177 10.36 -7.31 -15.55
C GLY A 177 10.89 -8.74 -15.39
N GLU A 178 11.67 -9.22 -16.37
CA GLU A 178 12.20 -10.58 -16.38
C GLU A 178 13.16 -10.92 -15.22
N ARG A 179 13.67 -9.90 -14.51
CA ARG A 179 14.61 -10.13 -13.39
C ARG A 179 14.03 -10.97 -12.24
N ILE A 180 12.72 -11.04 -12.10
CA ILE A 180 12.08 -11.92 -11.10
C ILE A 180 12.27 -13.42 -11.43
N HIS A 181 12.67 -13.73 -12.67
CA HIS A 181 12.95 -15.08 -13.16
C HIS A 181 14.46 -15.39 -13.24
N GLU A 182 15.34 -14.42 -12.93
CA GLU A 182 16.79 -14.60 -12.97
C GLU A 182 17.39 -15.09 -11.63
N GLY A 183 16.56 -15.20 -10.59
CA GLY A 183 16.94 -15.62 -9.24
C GLY A 183 15.93 -15.19 -8.20
N PRO A 184 16.16 -15.52 -6.92
CA PRO A 184 15.28 -15.06 -5.83
C PRO A 184 15.27 -13.53 -5.73
N VAL A 185 14.08 -12.96 -5.51
CA VAL A 185 13.92 -11.54 -5.21
C VAL A 185 14.20 -11.30 -3.73
N VAL A 186 15.05 -10.32 -3.42
CA VAL A 186 15.22 -9.90 -2.03
C VAL A 186 14.13 -8.92 -1.66
N VAL A 187 13.37 -9.22 -0.60
CA VAL A 187 12.30 -8.39 -0.06
C VAL A 187 12.71 -7.90 1.33
N ILE A 188 12.95 -6.60 1.46
CA ILE A 188 13.34 -5.98 2.72
C ILE A 188 12.09 -5.38 3.38
N GLY A 189 11.75 -5.91 4.58
CA GLY A 189 10.55 -5.63 5.33
C GLY A 189 9.46 -6.68 5.11
N ALA A 190 9.11 -7.41 6.18
CA ALA A 190 8.08 -8.46 6.21
C ALA A 190 6.77 -8.01 6.89
N GLY A 191 6.47 -6.71 6.87
CA GLY A 191 5.18 -6.16 7.29
C GLY A 191 4.07 -6.46 6.26
N GLY A 192 2.99 -5.70 6.32
CA GLY A 192 1.84 -5.89 5.42
C GLY A 192 2.18 -5.84 3.93
N LEU A 193 3.11 -4.96 3.53
CA LEU A 193 3.62 -4.91 2.14
C LEU A 193 4.47 -6.14 1.81
N GLY A 194 5.36 -6.59 2.74
CA GLY A 194 6.23 -7.72 2.51
C GLY A 194 5.46 -9.03 2.34
N MET A 195 4.48 -9.28 3.19
CA MET A 195 3.61 -10.45 3.07
C MET A 195 2.82 -10.42 1.75
N MET A 196 2.35 -9.25 1.32
CA MET A 196 1.69 -9.08 0.03
C MET A 196 2.66 -9.31 -1.14
N ALA A 197 3.92 -8.86 -1.02
CA ALA A 197 4.94 -9.06 -2.05
C ALA A 197 5.24 -10.54 -2.30
N LEU A 198 5.23 -11.39 -1.26
CA LEU A 198 5.39 -12.83 -1.40
C LEU A 198 4.29 -13.43 -2.29
N GLU A 199 3.04 -13.06 -2.05
CA GLU A 199 1.90 -13.53 -2.84
C GLU A 199 1.94 -13.01 -4.29
N VAL A 200 2.32 -11.74 -4.47
CA VAL A 200 2.49 -11.14 -5.81
C VAL A 200 3.60 -11.83 -6.59
N LEU A 201 4.77 -12.06 -5.98
CA LEU A 201 5.88 -12.76 -6.61
C LEU A 201 5.49 -14.16 -7.03
N LYS A 202 4.78 -14.89 -6.16
CA LYS A 202 4.25 -16.22 -6.47
C LYS A 202 3.26 -16.18 -7.63
N ALA A 203 2.30 -15.24 -7.62
CA ALA A 203 1.30 -15.08 -8.68
C ALA A 203 1.92 -14.75 -10.06
N LEU A 204 3.07 -14.04 -10.06
CA LEU A 204 3.82 -13.67 -11.26
C LEU A 204 4.87 -14.71 -11.66
N GLY A 205 4.97 -15.84 -10.95
CA GLY A 205 5.87 -16.94 -11.29
C GLY A 205 7.36 -16.67 -11.00
N ALA A 206 7.65 -15.79 -10.04
CA ALA A 206 9.03 -15.52 -9.62
C ALA A 206 9.72 -16.80 -9.05
N GLN A 207 11.05 -16.83 -9.06
CA GLN A 207 11.83 -17.95 -8.49
C GLN A 207 11.81 -18.00 -6.96
N GLY A 208 10.98 -17.20 -6.31
CA GLY A 208 10.83 -17.10 -4.86
C GLY A 208 11.43 -15.82 -4.28
N ALA A 209 11.42 -15.71 -2.97
CA ALA A 209 11.89 -14.52 -2.26
C ALA A 209 12.80 -14.87 -1.08
N ILE A 210 13.83 -14.05 -0.87
CA ILE A 210 14.63 -13.98 0.36
C ILE A 210 14.09 -12.77 1.14
N VAL A 211 13.57 -13.01 2.33
CA VAL A 211 13.00 -11.93 3.16
C VAL A 211 14.02 -11.45 4.18
N VAL A 212 14.08 -10.14 4.40
CA VAL A 212 14.94 -9.53 5.41
C VAL A 212 14.09 -8.66 6.33
N ASP A 213 14.08 -8.96 7.64
CA ASP A 213 13.37 -8.17 8.65
C ASP A 213 14.05 -8.27 10.02
N VAL A 214 13.88 -7.26 10.84
CA VAL A 214 14.41 -7.23 12.23
C VAL A 214 13.57 -8.06 13.21
N ASP A 215 12.26 -8.24 12.92
CA ASP A 215 11.30 -8.90 13.79
C ASP A 215 11.27 -10.42 13.55
N PRO A 216 11.58 -11.25 14.57
CA PRO A 216 11.58 -12.70 14.42
C PRO A 216 10.20 -13.28 14.07
N ALA A 217 9.12 -12.73 14.62
CA ALA A 217 7.77 -13.20 14.32
C ALA A 217 7.38 -12.94 12.85
N LYS A 218 7.82 -11.79 12.30
CA LYS A 218 7.59 -11.48 10.88
C LYS A 218 8.44 -12.36 9.96
N ARG A 219 9.68 -12.69 10.36
CA ARG A 219 10.52 -13.65 9.61
C ARG A 219 9.91 -15.04 9.59
N GLU A 220 9.39 -15.52 10.73
CA GLU A 220 8.69 -16.80 10.82
C GLU A 220 7.42 -16.82 9.95
N ALA A 221 6.61 -15.76 10.00
CA ALA A 221 5.43 -15.61 9.14
C ALA A 221 5.79 -15.61 7.65
N ALA A 222 6.90 -14.97 7.26
CA ALA A 222 7.37 -14.96 5.88
C ALA A 222 7.81 -16.38 5.40
N LEU A 223 8.49 -17.14 6.25
CA LEU A 223 8.84 -18.55 5.95
C LEU A 223 7.58 -19.40 5.80
N ALA A 224 6.59 -19.23 6.70
CA ALA A 224 5.31 -19.93 6.61
C ALA A 224 4.53 -19.56 5.34
N ALA A 225 4.69 -18.34 4.82
CA ALA A 225 4.12 -17.89 3.56
C ALA A 225 4.93 -18.34 2.31
N GLY A 226 6.02 -19.09 2.48
CA GLY A 226 6.79 -19.67 1.40
C GLY A 226 8.02 -18.86 0.96
N ALA A 227 8.54 -17.95 1.79
CA ALA A 227 9.85 -17.37 1.55
C ALA A 227 10.94 -18.46 1.58
N LEU A 228 11.90 -18.40 0.68
CA LEU A 228 13.00 -19.37 0.58
C LEU A 228 13.97 -19.28 1.78
N ALA A 229 14.15 -18.08 2.30
CA ALA A 229 14.89 -17.81 3.53
C ALA A 229 14.39 -16.51 4.18
N ALA A 230 14.62 -16.37 5.48
CA ALA A 230 14.32 -15.15 6.22
C ALA A 230 15.54 -14.78 7.09
N ILE A 231 16.08 -13.59 6.85
CA ILE A 231 17.36 -13.13 7.40
C ILE A 231 17.10 -12.02 8.41
N ASP A 232 17.82 -12.04 9.55
CA ASP A 232 17.77 -10.96 10.53
C ASP A 232 18.59 -9.76 10.03
N ALA A 233 17.94 -8.65 9.74
CA ALA A 233 18.62 -7.41 9.29
C ALA A 233 19.61 -6.85 10.31
N ARG A 234 19.55 -7.25 11.58
CA ARG A 234 20.47 -6.83 12.65
C ARG A 234 21.70 -7.71 12.80
N ALA A 235 21.73 -8.87 12.15
CA ALA A 235 22.89 -9.74 12.17
C ALA A 235 24.10 -9.02 11.56
N SER A 236 25.26 -9.15 12.17
CA SER A 236 26.49 -8.49 11.71
C SER A 236 26.94 -8.97 10.31
N ASP A 237 26.49 -10.15 9.90
CA ASP A 237 26.73 -10.79 8.61
C ASP A 237 25.49 -10.83 7.70
N ALA A 238 24.46 -10.02 7.99
CA ALA A 238 23.20 -10.00 7.22
C ALA A 238 23.42 -9.83 5.70
N LEU A 239 24.33 -8.94 5.31
CA LEU A 239 24.70 -8.74 3.89
C LEU A 239 25.27 -10.02 3.27
N GLN A 240 26.19 -10.70 3.96
CA GLN A 240 26.84 -11.93 3.50
C GLN A 240 25.80 -13.06 3.38
N GLN A 241 24.85 -13.14 4.33
CA GLN A 241 23.74 -14.10 4.25
C GLN A 241 22.86 -13.86 3.02
N VAL A 242 22.51 -12.59 2.72
CA VAL A 242 21.72 -12.25 1.52
C VAL A 242 22.49 -12.58 0.26
N ILE A 243 23.78 -12.24 0.17
CA ILE A 243 24.64 -12.56 -0.98
C ILE A 243 24.74 -14.08 -1.19
N ALA A 244 24.94 -14.84 -0.13
CA ALA A 244 25.00 -16.30 -0.20
C ALA A 244 23.67 -16.92 -0.65
N ALA A 245 22.54 -16.47 -0.06
CA ALA A 245 21.21 -16.96 -0.39
C ALA A 245 20.76 -16.63 -1.83
N THR A 246 21.35 -15.58 -2.43
CA THR A 246 21.08 -15.16 -3.82
C THR A 246 22.15 -15.65 -4.82
N GLY A 247 23.09 -16.46 -4.39
CA GLY A 247 24.14 -17.02 -5.27
C GLY A 247 25.13 -15.97 -5.80
N GLY A 248 25.45 -14.94 -5.02
CA GLY A 248 26.44 -13.90 -5.39
C GLY A 248 25.87 -12.49 -5.55
N GLY A 249 24.65 -12.27 -5.13
CA GLY A 249 23.94 -10.98 -5.14
C GLY A 249 22.63 -11.02 -5.91
N ALA A 250 21.68 -10.19 -5.47
CA ALA A 250 20.33 -10.19 -6.00
C ALA A 250 20.20 -9.45 -7.34
N ARG A 251 19.45 -10.00 -8.29
CA ARG A 251 19.10 -9.32 -9.56
C ARG A 251 17.96 -8.32 -9.36
N ALA A 252 17.12 -8.57 -8.36
CA ALA A 252 15.99 -7.73 -7.98
C ALA A 252 15.92 -7.58 -6.46
N VAL A 253 15.87 -6.35 -5.96
CA VAL A 253 15.74 -6.03 -4.53
C VAL A 253 14.61 -5.06 -4.34
N LEU A 254 13.61 -5.44 -3.53
CA LEU A 254 12.44 -4.65 -3.18
C LEU A 254 12.58 -4.15 -1.74
N ASP A 255 12.79 -2.86 -1.56
CA ASP A 255 12.82 -2.23 -0.23
C ASP A 255 11.44 -1.63 0.11
N LEU A 256 10.74 -2.29 1.03
CA LEU A 256 9.41 -1.91 1.51
C LEU A 256 9.47 -1.13 2.83
N VAL A 257 10.66 -0.83 3.31
CA VAL A 257 10.90 -0.05 4.54
C VAL A 257 11.26 1.39 4.20
N GLY A 258 12.23 1.61 3.33
CA GLY A 258 12.64 2.95 2.89
C GLY A 258 13.34 3.74 4.01
N ALA A 259 14.26 3.10 4.70
CA ALA A 259 15.12 3.73 5.71
C ALA A 259 16.58 3.66 5.29
N THR A 260 17.43 4.55 5.81
CA THR A 260 18.87 4.58 5.49
C THR A 260 19.54 3.19 5.55
N PRO A 261 19.39 2.37 6.60
CA PRO A 261 20.05 1.07 6.67
C PRO A 261 19.47 0.05 5.68
N THR A 262 18.18 0.11 5.38
CA THR A 262 17.54 -0.85 4.46
C THR A 262 17.88 -0.56 3.01
N VAL A 263 17.88 0.72 2.60
CA VAL A 263 18.33 1.13 1.26
C VAL A 263 19.82 0.81 1.07
N ARG A 264 20.66 1.00 2.11
CA ARG A 264 22.08 0.61 2.07
C ARG A 264 22.22 -0.89 1.83
N LEU A 265 21.53 -1.72 2.61
CA LEU A 265 21.53 -3.18 2.45
C LEU A 265 21.06 -3.59 1.04
N ALA A 266 19.99 -2.96 0.55
CA ALA A 266 19.45 -3.22 -0.79
C ALA A 266 20.50 -2.97 -1.88
N LEU A 267 21.20 -1.85 -1.83
CA LEU A 267 22.23 -1.50 -2.80
C LEU A 267 23.45 -2.41 -2.70
N ASP A 268 23.90 -2.72 -1.47
CA ASP A 268 25.10 -3.52 -1.26
C ASP A 268 24.89 -4.99 -1.63
N SER A 269 23.70 -5.54 -1.40
CA SER A 269 23.31 -6.91 -1.75
C SER A 269 22.94 -7.11 -3.23
N CYS A 270 22.74 -6.03 -3.98
CA CYS A 270 22.35 -6.08 -5.39
C CYS A 270 23.52 -6.57 -6.26
N ALA A 271 23.29 -7.46 -7.20
CA ALA A 271 24.28 -7.92 -8.17
C ALA A 271 24.66 -6.82 -9.19
N ARG A 272 25.73 -7.02 -9.97
CA ARG A 272 26.03 -6.17 -11.14
C ARG A 272 24.88 -6.24 -12.15
N GLY A 273 24.42 -5.09 -12.62
CA GLY A 273 23.26 -4.97 -13.51
C GLY A 273 21.90 -5.24 -12.81
N GLY A 274 21.90 -5.34 -11.49
CA GLY A 274 20.68 -5.56 -10.73
C GLY A 274 19.84 -4.29 -10.56
N HIS A 275 18.63 -4.46 -10.06
CA HIS A 275 17.62 -3.43 -9.95
C HIS A 275 17.11 -3.35 -8.51
N VAL A 276 17.20 -2.18 -7.90
CA VAL A 276 16.64 -1.87 -6.58
C VAL A 276 15.39 -1.01 -6.77
N VAL A 277 14.26 -1.45 -6.25
CA VAL A 277 13.01 -0.69 -6.20
C VAL A 277 12.72 -0.32 -4.75
N ILE A 278 12.59 0.99 -4.49
CA ILE A 278 12.33 1.55 -3.17
C ILE A 278 10.87 1.99 -3.11
N VAL A 279 10.15 1.48 -2.12
CA VAL A 279 8.71 1.72 -1.89
C VAL A 279 8.45 2.34 -0.53
N GLY A 280 9.20 1.90 0.50
CA GLY A 280 8.99 2.32 1.88
C GLY A 280 9.27 3.80 2.10
N LEU A 281 8.62 4.38 3.12
CA LEU A 281 8.65 5.81 3.45
C LEU A 281 9.00 6.07 4.92
N MET A 282 9.78 5.16 5.55
CA MET A 282 10.17 5.33 6.97
C MET A 282 11.07 6.56 7.19
N GLY A 283 11.78 6.98 6.14
CA GLY A 283 12.57 8.22 6.18
C GLY A 283 14.07 8.01 6.34
N GLY A 284 14.77 9.13 6.34
CA GLY A 284 16.23 9.17 6.36
C GLY A 284 16.83 9.67 5.05
N ASP A 285 18.16 9.74 5.03
CA ASP A 285 18.96 10.11 3.87
C ASP A 285 20.10 9.11 3.63
N LEU A 286 20.67 9.10 2.44
CA LEU A 286 21.75 8.18 2.09
C LEU A 286 22.80 8.87 1.21
N THR A 287 24.03 8.86 1.66
CA THR A 287 25.19 9.25 0.84
C THR A 287 25.69 8.06 0.05
N LEU A 288 25.79 8.23 -1.28
CA LEU A 288 26.30 7.24 -2.22
C LEU A 288 27.59 7.68 -2.89
N SER A 289 28.53 6.75 -3.02
CA SER A 289 29.67 6.93 -3.92
C SER A 289 29.21 6.81 -5.36
N LEU A 290 29.23 7.92 -6.11
CA LEU A 290 28.71 7.97 -7.50
C LEU A 290 29.35 6.92 -8.44
N PRO A 291 30.67 6.64 -8.40
CA PRO A 291 31.28 5.63 -9.28
C PRO A 291 30.69 4.20 -9.11
N ILE A 292 30.10 3.88 -7.97
CA ILE A 292 29.50 2.56 -7.74
C ILE A 292 28.35 2.28 -8.71
N ILE A 293 27.57 3.30 -9.07
CA ILE A 293 26.41 3.15 -9.95
C ILE A 293 26.83 2.66 -11.34
N PRO A 294 27.72 3.36 -12.09
CA PRO A 294 28.15 2.88 -13.40
C PRO A 294 29.09 1.64 -13.34
N MET A 295 29.91 1.50 -12.29
CA MET A 295 30.80 0.33 -12.15
C MET A 295 30.02 -0.98 -11.91
N ARG A 296 28.83 -0.90 -11.33
CA ARG A 296 27.94 -2.05 -11.10
C ARG A 296 26.71 -2.05 -12.00
N PRO A 297 26.58 -1.21 -13.03
CA PRO A 297 25.40 -0.76 -13.79
C PRO A 297 24.07 -0.96 -13.04
N LEU A 298 23.96 -0.34 -11.84
CA LEU A 298 22.77 -0.48 -11.00
C LEU A 298 21.61 0.35 -11.55
N LYS A 299 20.40 -0.22 -11.53
CA LYS A 299 19.16 0.54 -11.64
C LYS A 299 18.58 0.77 -10.23
N ILE A 300 18.33 2.05 -9.90
CA ILE A 300 17.69 2.47 -8.65
C ILE A 300 16.41 3.20 -9.04
N GLU A 301 15.27 2.71 -8.58
CA GLU A 301 13.96 3.24 -8.98
C GLU A 301 13.02 3.37 -7.77
N GLY A 302 12.32 4.49 -7.66
CA GLY A 302 11.21 4.66 -6.73
C GLY A 302 9.92 4.04 -7.28
N SER A 303 9.06 3.52 -6.40
CA SER A 303 7.72 3.11 -6.76
C SER A 303 6.71 3.71 -5.77
N TYR A 304 5.69 4.38 -6.30
CA TYR A 304 4.67 5.02 -5.50
C TYR A 304 3.31 4.48 -5.87
N VAL A 305 2.72 3.72 -4.95
CA VAL A 305 1.42 3.04 -5.08
C VAL A 305 1.25 2.35 -6.45
N GLY A 306 0.08 2.30 -7.03
CA GLY A 306 -0.12 1.73 -8.36
C GLY A 306 -1.32 2.33 -9.09
N THR A 307 -1.54 1.88 -10.31
CA THR A 307 -2.57 2.40 -11.21
C THR A 307 -3.88 1.62 -11.08
N LEU A 308 -4.99 2.22 -11.55
CA LEU A 308 -6.28 1.54 -11.60
C LEU A 308 -6.28 0.27 -12.49
N PRO A 309 -5.63 0.24 -13.67
CA PRO A 309 -5.45 -1.01 -14.41
C PRO A 309 -4.76 -2.11 -13.60
N GLU A 310 -3.71 -1.77 -12.86
CA GLU A 310 -3.00 -2.73 -12.00
C GLU A 310 -3.87 -3.26 -10.86
N LEU A 311 -4.73 -2.43 -10.26
CA LEU A 311 -5.69 -2.91 -9.27
C LEU A 311 -6.69 -3.89 -9.88
N ARG A 312 -7.18 -3.63 -11.10
CA ARG A 312 -8.08 -4.55 -11.82
C ARG A 312 -7.41 -5.88 -12.14
N GLU A 313 -6.16 -5.86 -12.63
CA GLU A 313 -5.36 -7.07 -12.85
C GLU A 313 -5.20 -7.86 -11.54
N LEU A 314 -4.89 -7.18 -10.45
CA LEU A 314 -4.68 -7.80 -9.15
C LEU A 314 -5.96 -8.46 -8.59
N VAL A 315 -7.10 -7.78 -8.69
CA VAL A 315 -8.40 -8.33 -8.29
C VAL A 315 -8.74 -9.56 -9.15
N MET A 316 -8.45 -9.52 -10.45
CA MET A 316 -8.65 -10.66 -11.35
C MET A 316 -7.80 -11.86 -10.95
N LEU A 317 -6.49 -11.67 -10.68
CA LEU A 317 -5.59 -12.72 -10.19
C LEU A 317 -6.09 -13.35 -8.88
N THR A 318 -6.65 -12.53 -8.00
CA THR A 318 -7.21 -13.00 -6.73
C THR A 318 -8.48 -13.82 -6.96
N ARG A 319 -9.36 -13.38 -7.85
CA ARG A 319 -10.59 -14.11 -8.22
C ARG A 319 -10.30 -15.45 -8.88
N GLU A 320 -9.27 -15.53 -9.68
CA GLU A 320 -8.80 -16.75 -10.34
C GLU A 320 -8.07 -17.71 -9.39
N GLY A 321 -7.88 -17.33 -8.11
CA GLY A 321 -7.15 -18.12 -7.12
C GLY A 321 -5.63 -18.19 -7.36
N ARG A 322 -5.10 -17.40 -8.29
CA ARG A 322 -3.68 -17.31 -8.61
C ARG A 322 -2.89 -16.49 -7.59
N MET A 323 -3.59 -15.65 -6.84
CA MET A 323 -3.04 -14.90 -5.72
C MET A 323 -3.94 -15.07 -4.50
N GLN A 324 -3.32 -15.30 -3.34
CA GLN A 324 -4.04 -15.31 -2.07
C GLN A 324 -3.90 -13.93 -1.40
N PRO A 325 -4.97 -13.41 -0.77
CA PRO A 325 -4.83 -12.21 0.05
C PRO A 325 -3.87 -12.44 1.22
N SER A 326 -3.09 -11.42 1.55
CA SER A 326 -2.22 -11.47 2.74
C SER A 326 -3.01 -11.76 4.02
N PRO A 327 -2.37 -12.30 5.07
CA PRO A 327 -3.00 -12.46 6.37
C PRO A 327 -3.61 -11.14 6.86
N VAL A 328 -4.87 -11.19 7.28
CA VAL A 328 -5.63 -10.04 7.76
C VAL A 328 -6.15 -10.32 9.18
N SER A 329 -6.00 -9.37 10.08
CA SER A 329 -6.68 -9.34 11.37
C SER A 329 -7.81 -8.30 11.32
N ALA A 330 -9.07 -8.76 11.45
CA ALA A 330 -10.23 -7.89 11.47
C ALA A 330 -10.52 -7.43 12.90
N ARG A 331 -10.91 -6.15 13.06
CA ARG A 331 -11.32 -5.53 14.33
C ARG A 331 -12.51 -4.62 14.12
N PRO A 332 -13.37 -4.42 15.13
CA PRO A 332 -14.40 -3.38 15.09
C PRO A 332 -13.74 -1.98 14.86
N LEU A 333 -14.40 -1.10 14.11
CA LEU A 333 -13.91 0.26 13.89
C LEU A 333 -13.79 1.06 15.20
N THR A 334 -14.55 0.69 16.23
CA THR A 334 -14.45 1.29 17.57
C THR A 334 -13.09 1.06 18.25
N GLU A 335 -12.31 0.07 17.81
CA GLU A 335 -10.96 -0.23 18.31
C GLU A 335 -9.85 0.48 17.50
N ILE A 336 -10.18 1.50 16.72
CA ILE A 336 -9.26 2.16 15.79
C ILE A 336 -8.00 2.69 16.48
N ASN A 337 -8.13 3.29 17.66
CA ASN A 337 -6.98 3.85 18.36
C ASN A 337 -6.02 2.75 18.87
N ASP A 338 -6.54 1.61 19.33
CA ASP A 338 -5.71 0.46 19.71
C ASP A 338 -5.01 -0.15 18.48
N ALA A 339 -5.71 -0.16 17.33
CA ALA A 339 -5.13 -0.62 16.07
C ALA A 339 -3.98 0.29 15.60
N PHE A 340 -4.14 1.63 15.70
CA PHE A 340 -3.09 2.60 15.41
C PHE A 340 -1.89 2.41 16.34
N GLU A 341 -2.12 2.25 17.64
CA GLU A 341 -1.05 2.01 18.62
C GLU A 341 -0.28 0.70 18.33
N ALA A 342 -1.01 -0.37 18.02
CA ALA A 342 -0.38 -1.64 17.67
C ALA A 342 0.49 -1.54 16.41
N LEU A 343 0.01 -0.81 15.39
CA LEU A 343 0.76 -0.57 14.15
C LEU A 343 2.00 0.30 14.41
N ALA A 344 1.87 1.39 15.15
CA ALA A 344 2.97 2.28 15.52
C ALA A 344 4.08 1.56 16.31
N LYS A 345 3.70 0.60 17.17
CA LYS A 345 4.63 -0.25 17.93
C LYS A 345 5.20 -1.43 17.11
N GLY A 346 4.87 -1.54 15.82
CA GLY A 346 5.35 -2.62 14.95
C GLY A 346 4.80 -4.02 15.27
N LYS A 347 3.77 -4.14 16.12
CA LYS A 347 3.21 -5.42 16.62
C LYS A 347 2.27 -6.12 15.64
N VAL A 348 2.13 -5.61 14.42
CA VAL A 348 1.22 -6.16 13.41
C VAL A 348 1.97 -7.07 12.45
N VAL A 349 1.51 -8.30 12.31
CA VAL A 349 1.91 -9.24 11.24
C VAL A 349 0.79 -9.25 10.19
N GLY A 350 1.13 -9.05 8.92
CA GLY A 350 0.14 -8.90 7.87
C GLY A 350 -0.56 -7.54 7.91
N ARG A 351 -1.90 -7.52 7.76
CA ARG A 351 -2.71 -6.29 7.69
C ARG A 351 -3.80 -6.27 8.74
N GLN A 352 -4.08 -5.09 9.31
CA GLN A 352 -5.29 -4.87 10.10
C GLN A 352 -6.39 -4.26 9.23
N VAL A 353 -7.62 -4.72 9.43
CA VAL A 353 -8.82 -4.21 8.73
C VAL A 353 -9.88 -3.87 9.77
N LEU A 354 -10.40 -2.66 9.72
CA LEU A 354 -11.42 -2.12 10.61
C LEU A 354 -12.81 -2.31 9.97
N LEU A 355 -13.76 -2.74 10.79
CA LEU A 355 -15.14 -3.02 10.37
C LEU A 355 -16.08 -1.99 11.02
N PRO A 356 -16.78 -1.15 10.25
CA PRO A 356 -17.75 -0.18 10.75
C PRO A 356 -18.94 -0.77 11.48
#